data_2d12858591a20b3392f9cffcc84a0ddb
#
_entry.id   2d12858591a20b3392f9cffcc84a0ddb
#
_cell.length_a   1.000
_cell.length_b   1.000
_cell.length_c   1.000
_cell.angle_alpha   90.00
_cell.angle_beta   90.00
_cell.angle_gamma   90.00
#
_symmetry.space_group_name_H-M   'P 1'
#
loop_
_entity.id
_entity.type
_entity.pdbx_description
1 polymer ?
#
loop_
_entity_poly.entity_id
_entity_poly.type
_entity_poly.pdbx_seq_one_letter_code
_entity_poly.pdbx_strand_id
1 'polypeptide(L)'
;NKCVELIKEHIDKHDDRSLGIIAFSEKQQSTIEEAVQKFRERNPRYEKFFSEDKEEPFFIKNLENVQGDERDTIIFSICYAKDPNGRMYMRFGPLGDQGGERRLNVAITRAKHNIKLVGSIMPYDIDLSKTKSEGIRMLKDYIEFAIKGSEVLHPHKSFNVLYETDEFCNGVARFITSKGYHVKQYVGNSDYKIDIAVEHPKYPRCYVAGIEC
;
A
#
# COMPACT_ATOMS: atom_id res chain seq x y z
N ASN A 1 6.40 -8.51 19.84
CA ASN A 1 5.48 -7.65 19.10
C ASN A 1 6.10 -7.31 17.73
N LYS A 2 5.39 -7.67 16.65
CA LYS A 2 5.95 -7.55 15.29
C LYS A 2 6.30 -6.09 14.92
N CYS A 3 5.54 -5.11 15.38
CA CYS A 3 5.89 -3.70 15.15
C CYS A 3 7.25 -3.34 15.75
N VAL A 4 7.54 -3.80 16.97
CA VAL A 4 8.84 -3.54 17.63
C VAL A 4 10.00 -4.21 16.87
N GLU A 5 9.81 -5.41 16.34
CA GLU A 5 10.82 -6.07 15.49
C GLU A 5 11.11 -5.26 14.22
N LEU A 6 10.04 -4.75 13.59
CA LEU A 6 10.18 -3.92 12.38
C LEU A 6 10.79 -2.54 12.65
N ILE A 7 10.51 -1.94 13.82
CA ILE A 7 11.18 -0.71 14.28
C ILE A 7 12.68 -0.97 14.41
N LYS A 8 13.04 -2.04 15.16
CA LYS A 8 14.44 -2.41 15.34
C LYS A 8 15.14 -2.64 13.99
N GLU A 9 14.51 -3.41 13.11
CA GLU A 9 15.05 -3.66 11.76
C GLU A 9 15.22 -2.38 10.95
N HIS A 10 14.27 -1.44 11.06
CA HIS A 10 14.35 -0.16 10.37
C HIS A 10 15.51 0.68 10.86
N ILE A 11 15.68 0.80 12.18
CA ILE A 11 16.79 1.55 12.77
C ILE A 11 18.14 0.94 12.42
N ASP A 12 18.24 -0.41 12.48
CA ASP A 12 19.50 -1.10 12.18
C ASP A 12 19.92 -0.98 10.70
N LYS A 13 18.97 -0.78 9.77
CA LYS A 13 19.24 -0.73 8.32
C LYS A 13 19.12 0.65 7.69
N HIS A 14 18.33 1.53 8.28
CA HIS A 14 17.89 2.81 7.70
C HIS A 14 17.69 3.86 8.79
N ASP A 15 18.70 4.11 9.61
CA ASP A 15 18.65 5.07 10.72
C ASP A 15 18.54 6.52 10.25
N ASP A 16 18.86 6.78 8.99
CA ASP A 16 18.73 8.05 8.27
C ASP A 16 17.30 8.34 7.79
N ARG A 17 16.39 7.33 7.80
CA ARG A 17 15.02 7.48 7.31
C ARG A 17 14.02 7.60 8.44
N SER A 18 13.04 8.46 8.23
CA SER A 18 11.96 8.66 9.17
C SER A 18 10.97 7.48 9.18
N LEU A 19 10.37 7.22 10.35
CA LEU A 19 9.44 6.11 10.57
C LEU A 19 8.20 6.56 11.32
N GLY A 20 7.04 6.11 10.88
CA GLY A 20 5.78 6.24 11.59
C GLY A 20 5.04 4.92 11.69
N ILE A 21 4.17 4.80 12.70
CA ILE A 21 3.23 3.68 12.83
C ILE A 21 1.81 4.22 12.80
N ILE A 22 0.98 3.60 11.99
CA ILE A 22 -0.45 3.87 11.93
C ILE A 22 -1.19 2.63 12.40
N ALA A 23 -1.84 2.73 13.56
CA ALA A 23 -2.71 1.72 14.12
C ALA A 23 -4.15 1.90 13.63
N PHE A 24 -4.86 0.81 13.42
CA PHE A 24 -6.24 0.88 12.91
C PHE A 24 -7.28 1.02 14.04
N SER A 25 -6.85 1.12 15.30
CA SER A 25 -7.69 1.47 16.46
C SER A 25 -6.85 2.11 17.56
N GLU A 26 -7.48 2.89 18.44
CA GLU A 26 -6.85 3.49 19.62
C GLU A 26 -6.26 2.42 20.56
N LYS A 27 -7.00 1.33 20.80
CA LYS A 27 -6.52 0.23 21.64
C LYS A 27 -5.23 -0.39 21.09
N GLN A 28 -5.14 -0.54 19.79
CA GLN A 28 -3.92 -1.05 19.13
C GLN A 28 -2.78 -0.03 19.23
N GLN A 29 -3.07 1.25 19.07
CA GLN A 29 -2.11 2.33 19.27
C GLN A 29 -1.48 2.23 20.67
N SER A 30 -2.30 2.26 21.73
CA SER A 30 -1.81 2.17 23.12
C SER A 30 -0.99 0.89 23.36
N THR A 31 -1.42 -0.25 22.81
CA THR A 31 -0.66 -1.51 22.92
C THR A 31 0.72 -1.44 22.24
N ILE A 32 0.82 -0.72 21.14
CA ILE A 32 2.10 -0.52 20.45
C ILE A 32 2.97 0.46 21.22
N GLU A 33 2.40 1.56 21.74
CA GLU A 33 3.10 2.56 22.56
C GLU A 33 3.74 1.90 23.78
N GLU A 34 2.98 1.09 24.52
CA GLU A 34 3.52 0.33 25.67
C GLU A 34 4.67 -0.61 25.26
N ALA A 35 4.52 -1.30 24.13
CA ALA A 35 5.55 -2.23 23.65
C ALA A 35 6.81 -1.49 23.21
N VAL A 36 6.67 -0.33 22.56
CA VAL A 36 7.79 0.53 22.16
C VAL A 36 8.48 1.14 23.37
N GLN A 37 7.72 1.59 24.38
CA GLN A 37 8.31 2.11 25.61
C GLN A 37 9.17 1.05 26.31
N LYS A 38 8.66 -0.18 26.48
CA LYS A 38 9.43 -1.30 27.04
C LYS A 38 10.67 -1.65 26.21
N PHE A 39 10.59 -1.49 24.89
CA PHE A 39 11.74 -1.69 24.02
C PHE A 39 12.82 -0.62 24.21
N ARG A 40 12.45 0.66 24.28
CA ARG A 40 13.36 1.79 24.53
C ARG A 40 14.09 1.62 25.86
N GLU A 41 13.37 1.33 26.93
CA GLU A 41 13.95 1.10 28.27
C GLU A 41 15.02 -0.02 28.29
N ARG A 42 14.78 -1.08 27.51
CA ARG A 42 15.70 -2.24 27.43
C ARG A 42 16.85 -2.03 26.44
N ASN A 43 16.76 -1.02 25.59
CA ASN A 43 17.71 -0.82 24.50
C ASN A 43 18.10 0.67 24.35
N PRO A 44 18.80 1.27 25.32
CA PRO A 44 19.13 2.70 25.32
C PRO A 44 19.91 3.16 24.07
N ARG A 45 20.62 2.27 23.41
CA ARG A 45 21.37 2.58 22.18
C ARG A 45 20.50 3.10 21.03
N TYR A 46 19.20 2.83 21.03
CA TYR A 46 18.26 3.28 20.02
C TYR A 46 17.57 4.60 20.39
N GLU A 47 17.82 5.16 21.58
CA GLU A 47 17.09 6.33 22.08
C GLU A 47 17.25 7.55 21.18
N LYS A 48 18.42 7.72 20.56
CA LYS A 48 18.65 8.79 19.59
C LYS A 48 17.66 8.77 18.40
N PHE A 49 17.16 7.60 18.01
CA PHE A 49 16.18 7.49 16.95
C PHE A 49 14.81 8.09 17.33
N PHE A 50 14.44 8.01 18.61
CA PHE A 50 13.16 8.48 19.15
C PHE A 50 13.18 9.94 19.62
N SER A 51 14.27 10.69 19.38
CA SER A 51 14.34 12.12 19.75
C SER A 51 13.26 12.92 19.02
N GLU A 52 12.59 13.80 19.77
CA GLU A 52 11.58 14.73 19.25
C GLU A 52 12.21 15.95 18.52
N ASP A 53 13.52 16.17 18.68
CA ASP A 53 14.24 17.28 18.05
C ASP A 53 14.53 17.07 16.55
N LYS A 54 14.08 15.94 15.97
CA LYS A 54 14.22 15.66 14.56
C LYS A 54 13.20 16.44 13.74
N GLU A 55 13.52 16.77 12.50
CA GLU A 55 12.58 17.37 11.55
C GLU A 55 11.34 16.48 11.34
N GLU A 56 11.54 15.18 11.29
CA GLU A 56 10.49 14.16 11.18
C GLU A 56 10.59 13.13 12.32
N PRO A 57 10.13 13.47 13.53
CA PRO A 57 10.25 12.58 14.68
C PRO A 57 9.38 11.33 14.50
N PHE A 58 9.78 10.21 15.12
CA PHE A 58 8.99 9.00 15.16
C PHE A 58 7.61 9.24 15.77
N PHE A 59 6.59 8.63 15.21
CA PHE A 59 5.24 8.71 15.78
C PHE A 59 4.51 7.36 15.79
N ILE A 60 3.53 7.24 16.70
CA ILE A 60 2.50 6.19 16.70
C ILE A 60 1.16 6.91 16.76
N LYS A 61 0.35 6.77 15.70
CA LYS A 61 -0.97 7.42 15.58
C LYS A 61 -2.01 6.42 15.10
N ASN A 62 -3.28 6.76 15.26
CA ASN A 62 -4.36 5.97 14.66
C ASN A 62 -4.85 6.60 13.34
N LEU A 63 -5.75 5.88 12.64
CA LEU A 63 -6.29 6.31 11.34
C LEU A 63 -6.97 7.70 11.36
N GLU A 64 -7.47 8.14 12.52
CA GLU A 64 -8.20 9.40 12.64
C GLU A 64 -7.27 10.60 12.88
N ASN A 65 -6.08 10.35 13.44
CA ASN A 65 -5.17 11.39 13.90
C ASN A 65 -3.90 11.54 13.04
N VAL A 66 -3.81 10.86 11.91
CA VAL A 66 -2.60 10.83 11.08
C VAL A 66 -2.56 11.90 9.98
N GLN A 67 -3.61 12.72 9.89
CA GLN A 67 -3.68 13.76 8.86
C GLN A 67 -2.57 14.80 9.05
N GLY A 68 -1.86 15.12 7.96
CA GLY A 68 -0.78 16.11 7.95
C GLY A 68 0.61 15.56 8.24
N ASP A 69 0.73 14.35 8.77
CA ASP A 69 2.01 13.72 9.03
C ASP A 69 2.45 12.82 7.88
N GLU A 70 3.72 12.81 7.56
CA GLU A 70 4.31 11.89 6.58
C GLU A 70 5.68 11.43 7.03
N ARG A 71 6.09 10.22 6.65
CA ARG A 71 7.40 9.63 6.94
C ARG A 71 7.89 8.81 5.74
N ASP A 72 9.18 8.60 5.68
CA ASP A 72 9.79 7.76 4.64
C ASP A 72 9.22 6.35 4.66
N THR A 73 9.04 5.79 5.84
CA THR A 73 8.43 4.47 6.04
C THR A 73 7.24 4.57 7.00
N ILE A 74 6.14 3.91 6.64
CA ILE A 74 4.99 3.72 7.52
C ILE A 74 4.78 2.23 7.79
N ILE A 75 4.60 1.88 9.06
CA ILE A 75 4.14 0.55 9.47
C ILE A 75 2.64 0.64 9.75
N PHE A 76 1.83 -0.07 8.97
CA PHE A 76 0.40 -0.25 9.24
C PHE A 76 0.21 -1.43 10.17
N SER A 77 -0.39 -1.18 11.32
CA SER A 77 -0.81 -2.22 12.25
C SER A 77 -2.32 -2.45 12.14
N ILE A 78 -2.71 -3.49 11.38
CA ILE A 78 -4.09 -3.90 11.20
C ILE A 78 -4.50 -4.71 12.44
N CYS A 79 -5.38 -4.15 13.27
CA CYS A 79 -5.78 -4.74 14.54
C CYS A 79 -6.91 -5.77 14.43
N TYR A 80 -7.47 -5.95 13.26
CA TYR A 80 -8.59 -6.88 13.05
C TYR A 80 -8.08 -8.32 12.96
N ALA A 81 -8.77 -9.22 13.66
CA ALA A 81 -8.38 -10.63 13.75
C ALA A 81 -9.62 -11.51 13.90
N LYS A 82 -9.46 -12.80 13.64
CA LYS A 82 -10.43 -13.81 14.03
C LYS A 82 -10.45 -13.96 15.57
N ASP A 83 -11.61 -14.27 16.10
CA ASP A 83 -11.73 -14.65 17.50
C ASP A 83 -11.07 -16.03 17.78
N PRO A 84 -10.96 -16.46 19.05
CA PRO A 84 -10.39 -17.77 19.38
C PRO A 84 -11.11 -18.96 18.74
N ASN A 85 -12.36 -18.78 18.28
CA ASN A 85 -13.15 -19.81 17.60
C ASN A 85 -12.98 -19.75 16.06
N GLY A 86 -12.09 -18.89 15.56
CA GLY A 86 -11.83 -18.71 14.14
C GLY A 86 -12.86 -17.85 13.39
N ARG A 87 -13.80 -17.19 14.10
CA ARG A 87 -14.83 -16.35 13.50
C ARG A 87 -14.30 -14.94 13.24
N MET A 88 -14.52 -14.43 12.03
CA MET A 88 -14.25 -13.04 11.67
C MET A 88 -15.54 -12.21 11.77
N TYR A 89 -15.46 -11.09 12.50
CA TYR A 89 -16.54 -10.11 12.58
C TYR A 89 -16.25 -8.95 11.65
N MET A 90 -17.23 -8.57 10.81
CA MET A 90 -17.11 -7.45 9.86
C MET A 90 -17.30 -6.09 10.58
N ARG A 91 -16.61 -5.90 11.70
CA ARG A 91 -16.59 -4.66 12.49
C ARG A 91 -15.18 -4.08 12.43
N PHE A 92 -15.00 -3.07 11.61
CA PHE A 92 -13.70 -2.48 11.31
C PHE A 92 -13.57 -1.05 11.85
N GLY A 93 -14.28 -0.74 12.95
CA GLY A 93 -14.22 0.57 13.61
C GLY A 93 -14.29 1.73 12.62
N PRO A 94 -13.42 2.75 12.74
CA PRO A 94 -13.43 3.93 11.89
C PRO A 94 -13.38 3.64 10.39
N LEU A 95 -12.87 2.48 10.00
CA LEU A 95 -12.81 2.06 8.60
C LEU A 95 -14.16 1.55 8.07
N GLY A 96 -14.98 0.99 8.97
CA GLY A 96 -16.34 0.52 8.66
C GLY A 96 -17.36 1.63 8.57
N ASP A 97 -17.08 2.79 9.17
CA ASP A 97 -17.96 3.94 9.25
C ASP A 97 -17.93 4.79 7.97
N GLN A 98 -18.88 5.72 7.85
CA GLN A 98 -18.92 6.66 6.74
C GLN A 98 -17.60 7.45 6.63
N GLY A 99 -17.00 7.49 5.44
CA GLY A 99 -15.71 8.14 5.20
C GLY A 99 -14.50 7.26 5.55
N GLY A 100 -14.70 5.97 5.85
CA GLY A 100 -13.61 5.02 6.13
C GLY A 100 -12.63 4.89 4.96
N GLU A 101 -13.14 4.95 3.72
CA GLU A 101 -12.34 4.99 2.49
C GLU A 101 -11.39 6.19 2.43
N ARG A 102 -11.85 7.35 2.89
CA ARG A 102 -11.03 8.58 2.92
C ARG A 102 -9.93 8.46 3.98
N ARG A 103 -10.25 7.93 5.16
CA ARG A 103 -9.27 7.71 6.23
C ARG A 103 -8.18 6.75 5.77
N LEU A 104 -8.55 5.66 5.11
CA LEU A 104 -7.57 4.71 4.57
C LEU A 104 -6.70 5.36 3.48
N ASN A 105 -7.30 6.11 2.57
CA ASN A 105 -6.58 6.83 1.52
C ASN A 105 -5.57 7.84 2.11
N VAL A 106 -6.01 8.64 3.09
CA VAL A 106 -5.12 9.56 3.81
C VAL A 106 -3.97 8.79 4.46
N ALA A 107 -4.24 7.67 5.13
CA ALA A 107 -3.20 6.88 5.78
C ALA A 107 -2.19 6.30 4.77
N ILE A 108 -2.65 5.73 3.65
CA ILE A 108 -1.77 5.16 2.61
C ILE A 108 -0.84 6.23 2.03
N THR A 109 -1.33 7.45 1.83
CA THR A 109 -0.53 8.56 1.29
C THR A 109 0.44 9.19 2.28
N ARG A 110 0.55 8.66 3.51
CA ARG A 110 1.51 9.17 4.53
C ARG A 110 2.92 8.61 4.37
N ALA A 111 3.11 7.57 3.57
CA ALA A 111 4.42 7.01 3.30
C ALA A 111 5.05 7.66 2.06
N LYS A 112 6.26 8.20 2.22
CA LYS A 112 7.03 8.76 1.08
C LYS A 112 7.63 7.66 0.21
N HIS A 113 8.10 6.57 0.82
CA HIS A 113 8.87 5.53 0.12
C HIS A 113 8.38 4.12 0.35
N ASN A 114 7.95 3.76 1.57
CA ASN A 114 7.67 2.38 1.90
C ASN A 114 6.54 2.21 2.92
N ILE A 115 5.72 1.18 2.71
CA ILE A 115 4.71 0.74 3.68
C ILE A 115 4.96 -0.72 4.04
N LYS A 116 4.93 -1.02 5.35
CA LYS A 116 4.97 -2.38 5.87
C LYS A 116 3.64 -2.70 6.53
N LEU A 117 2.91 -3.71 6.03
CA LEU A 117 1.67 -4.17 6.65
C LEU A 117 1.95 -5.22 7.73
N VAL A 118 1.33 -5.01 8.90
CA VAL A 118 1.32 -5.96 10.01
C VAL A 118 -0.13 -6.29 10.35
N GLY A 119 -0.52 -7.53 10.11
CA GLY A 119 -1.88 -8.01 10.36
C GLY A 119 -1.94 -9.53 10.40
N SER A 120 -3.03 -10.08 10.90
CA SER A 120 -3.30 -11.52 10.96
C SER A 120 -4.47 -11.93 10.06
N ILE A 121 -5.13 -10.97 9.41
CA ILE A 121 -6.22 -11.24 8.46
C ILE A 121 -5.69 -11.30 7.03
N MET A 122 -6.36 -12.12 6.24
CA MET A 122 -6.10 -12.27 4.81
C MET A 122 -7.30 -11.74 4.01
N PRO A 123 -7.15 -11.41 2.72
CA PRO A 123 -8.25 -10.90 1.90
C PRO A 123 -9.50 -11.78 1.91
N TYR A 124 -9.34 -13.11 1.94
CA TYR A 124 -10.45 -14.06 1.98
C TYR A 124 -11.20 -14.10 3.31
N ASP A 125 -10.63 -13.54 4.40
CA ASP A 125 -11.31 -13.42 5.69
C ASP A 125 -12.33 -12.27 5.70
N ILE A 126 -12.22 -11.34 4.74
CA ILE A 126 -13.11 -10.19 4.59
C ILE A 126 -14.24 -10.54 3.64
N ASP A 127 -15.42 -10.80 4.21
CA ASP A 127 -16.64 -11.14 3.49
C ASP A 127 -17.44 -9.87 3.14
N LEU A 128 -17.27 -9.39 1.91
CA LEU A 128 -17.95 -8.19 1.41
C LEU A 128 -19.47 -8.35 1.26
N SER A 129 -20.02 -9.58 1.30
CA SER A 129 -21.47 -9.76 1.31
C SER A 129 -22.13 -9.30 2.60
N LYS A 130 -21.35 -9.20 3.69
CA LYS A 130 -21.80 -8.80 5.03
C LYS A 130 -21.60 -7.33 5.34
N THR A 131 -21.08 -6.55 4.41
CA THR A 131 -20.81 -5.13 4.61
C THR A 131 -21.00 -4.34 3.31
N LYS A 132 -21.45 -3.10 3.45
CA LYS A 132 -21.53 -2.12 2.35
C LYS A 132 -20.44 -1.05 2.44
N SER A 133 -19.55 -1.16 3.41
CA SER A 133 -18.51 -0.16 3.64
C SER A 133 -17.46 -0.20 2.54
N GLU A 134 -17.27 0.94 1.87
CA GLU A 134 -16.22 1.12 0.88
C GLU A 134 -14.82 1.07 1.51
N GLY A 135 -14.66 1.58 2.75
CA GLY A 135 -13.40 1.49 3.48
C GLY A 135 -12.95 0.04 3.74
N ILE A 136 -13.90 -0.86 4.03
CA ILE A 136 -13.59 -2.29 4.22
C ILE A 136 -13.23 -2.94 2.88
N ARG A 137 -13.91 -2.58 1.79
CA ARG A 137 -13.57 -3.03 0.43
C ARG A 137 -12.13 -2.63 0.08
N MET A 138 -11.83 -1.33 0.22
CA MET A 138 -10.49 -0.80 -0.06
C MET A 138 -9.41 -1.47 0.80
N LEU A 139 -9.67 -1.76 2.07
CA LEU A 139 -8.72 -2.49 2.91
C LEU A 139 -8.46 -3.89 2.37
N LYS A 140 -9.50 -4.61 1.97
CA LYS A 140 -9.34 -5.94 1.36
C LYS A 140 -8.45 -5.88 0.12
N ASP A 141 -8.75 -4.95 -0.79
CA ASP A 141 -8.01 -4.77 -2.04
C ASP A 141 -6.56 -4.35 -1.75
N TYR A 142 -6.35 -3.51 -0.74
CA TYR A 142 -5.02 -3.08 -0.33
C TYR A 142 -4.18 -4.21 0.28
N ILE A 143 -4.77 -5.08 1.10
CA ILE A 143 -4.09 -6.28 1.63
C ILE A 143 -3.74 -7.22 0.47
N GLU A 144 -4.66 -7.39 -0.48
CA GLU A 144 -4.41 -8.23 -1.65
C GLU A 144 -3.27 -7.67 -2.52
N PHE A 145 -3.25 -6.36 -2.74
CA PHE A 145 -2.15 -5.66 -3.42
C PHE A 145 -0.81 -5.84 -2.68
N ALA A 146 -0.80 -5.72 -1.36
CA ALA A 146 0.41 -5.90 -0.57
C ALA A 146 0.99 -7.32 -0.65
N ILE A 147 0.13 -8.33 -0.86
CA ILE A 147 0.53 -9.75 -0.99
C ILE A 147 0.98 -10.07 -2.41
N LYS A 148 0.23 -9.63 -3.42
CA LYS A 148 0.42 -10.03 -4.83
C LYS A 148 1.18 -9.00 -5.66
N GLY A 149 1.37 -7.79 -5.12
CA GLY A 149 1.99 -6.68 -5.85
C GLY A 149 1.08 -6.11 -6.95
N SER A 150 1.68 -5.48 -7.94
CA SER A 150 0.98 -4.83 -9.07
C SER A 150 0.14 -5.77 -9.94
N GLU A 151 0.30 -7.09 -9.78
CA GLU A 151 -0.50 -8.07 -10.54
C GLU A 151 -2.00 -7.98 -10.21
N VAL A 152 -2.36 -7.53 -9.01
CA VAL A 152 -3.75 -7.29 -8.60
C VAL A 152 -4.37 -6.11 -9.33
N LEU A 153 -3.55 -5.10 -9.65
CA LEU A 153 -3.99 -3.91 -10.40
C LEU A 153 -4.22 -4.23 -11.89
N HIS A 154 -3.71 -5.37 -12.32
CA HIS A 154 -3.98 -5.94 -13.64
C HIS A 154 -4.82 -7.22 -13.45
N PRO A 155 -6.11 -7.12 -13.08
CA PRO A 155 -6.94 -8.30 -13.21
C PRO A 155 -6.77 -8.75 -14.66
N HIS A 156 -6.41 -10.02 -14.86
CA HIS A 156 -6.60 -10.70 -16.12
C HIS A 156 -8.11 -10.77 -16.42
N LYS A 157 -8.74 -9.62 -16.52
CA LYS A 157 -9.88 -9.49 -17.36
C LYS A 157 -9.27 -9.62 -18.76
N SER A 158 -9.47 -10.78 -19.36
CA SER A 158 -9.69 -10.82 -20.79
C SER A 158 -10.81 -9.81 -21.06
N PHE A 159 -10.42 -8.55 -21.17
CA PHE A 159 -11.24 -7.54 -21.77
C PHE A 159 -11.27 -7.91 -23.25
N ASN A 160 -12.24 -8.76 -23.62
CA ASN A 160 -12.91 -8.61 -24.88
C ASN A 160 -13.75 -7.33 -24.85
N VAL A 161 -13.14 -6.21 -24.48
CA VAL A 161 -13.55 -4.94 -25.02
C VAL A 161 -12.95 -4.99 -26.43
N LEU A 162 -13.82 -5.22 -27.41
CA LEU A 162 -13.58 -4.78 -28.77
C LEU A 162 -13.30 -3.28 -28.68
N TYR A 163 -12.04 -2.91 -28.43
CA TYR A 163 -11.58 -1.59 -28.83
C TYR A 163 -11.80 -1.60 -30.35
N GLU A 164 -12.62 -0.70 -30.85
CA GLU A 164 -12.58 -0.36 -32.25
C GLU A 164 -11.11 -0.11 -32.53
N THR A 165 -10.50 -1.02 -33.28
CA THR A 165 -9.06 -1.04 -33.51
C THR A 165 -8.76 0.19 -34.30
N ASP A 166 -8.19 1.21 -33.66
CA ASP A 166 -7.69 2.38 -34.38
C ASP A 166 -6.62 1.89 -35.34
N GLU A 167 -6.97 1.85 -36.62
CA GLU A 167 -6.05 1.40 -37.69
C GLU A 167 -4.78 2.22 -37.73
N PHE A 168 -4.84 3.49 -37.35
CA PHE A 168 -3.69 4.36 -37.25
C PHE A 168 -2.73 3.90 -36.15
N CYS A 169 -3.24 3.71 -34.93
CA CYS A 169 -2.46 3.24 -33.82
C CYS A 169 -1.82 1.87 -34.10
N ASN A 170 -2.56 0.95 -34.73
CA ASN A 170 -2.03 -0.34 -35.16
C ASN A 170 -0.96 -0.20 -36.23
N GLY A 171 -1.10 0.76 -37.11
CA GLY A 171 -0.10 1.09 -38.11
C GLY A 171 1.21 1.56 -37.49
N VAL A 172 1.13 2.47 -36.53
CA VAL A 172 2.29 2.98 -35.77
C VAL A 172 2.96 1.84 -34.98
N ALA A 173 2.19 1.01 -34.30
CA ALA A 173 2.73 -0.14 -33.54
C ALA A 173 3.48 -1.11 -34.46
N ARG A 174 2.93 -1.45 -35.61
CA ARG A 174 3.60 -2.30 -36.63
C ARG A 174 4.87 -1.66 -37.16
N PHE A 175 4.86 -0.37 -37.40
CA PHE A 175 6.04 0.36 -37.87
C PHE A 175 7.19 0.28 -36.84
N ILE A 176 6.90 0.55 -35.58
CA ILE A 176 7.88 0.49 -34.49
C ILE A 176 8.44 -0.93 -34.34
N THR A 177 7.55 -1.93 -34.39
CA THR A 177 7.96 -3.35 -34.35
C THR A 177 8.84 -3.73 -35.52
N SER A 178 8.57 -3.22 -36.72
CA SER A 178 9.42 -3.45 -37.90
C SER A 178 10.83 -2.88 -37.75
N LYS A 179 11.03 -1.91 -36.86
CA LYS A 179 12.34 -1.35 -36.48
C LYS A 179 13.08 -2.15 -35.40
N GLY A 180 12.52 -3.28 -34.97
CA GLY A 180 13.14 -4.17 -33.98
C GLY A 180 12.84 -3.83 -32.53
N TYR A 181 11.87 -2.96 -32.24
CA TYR A 181 11.43 -2.64 -30.88
C TYR A 181 10.21 -3.49 -30.51
N HIS A 182 10.17 -3.88 -29.24
CA HIS A 182 8.97 -4.49 -28.68
C HIS A 182 8.02 -3.42 -28.17
N VAL A 183 6.74 -3.56 -28.48
CA VAL A 183 5.70 -2.62 -28.07
C VAL A 183 4.57 -3.33 -27.38
N LYS A 184 3.94 -2.64 -26.44
CA LYS A 184 2.65 -3.01 -25.86
C LYS A 184 1.66 -1.89 -26.10
N GLN A 185 0.45 -2.25 -26.50
CA GLN A 185 -0.63 -1.30 -26.70
C GLN A 185 -1.52 -1.21 -25.45
N TYR A 186 -2.10 -0.02 -25.25
CA TYR A 186 -3.06 0.29 -24.18
C TYR A 186 -2.53 0.00 -22.77
N VAL A 187 -1.30 0.42 -22.51
CA VAL A 187 -0.63 0.24 -21.22
C VAL A 187 -1.02 1.35 -20.26
N GLY A 188 -1.60 0.99 -19.12
CA GLY A 188 -2.00 1.94 -18.07
C GLY A 188 -3.06 1.35 -17.15
N ASN A 189 -3.47 2.14 -16.16
CA ASN A 189 -4.48 1.79 -15.18
C ASN A 189 -5.67 2.73 -15.27
N SER A 190 -6.87 2.21 -14.99
CA SER A 190 -8.12 2.99 -14.99
C SER A 190 -8.42 3.66 -16.33
N ASP A 191 -8.73 4.95 -16.31
CA ASP A 191 -9.13 5.72 -17.48
C ASP A 191 -7.94 6.30 -18.28
N TYR A 192 -6.71 6.16 -17.76
CA TYR A 192 -5.50 6.62 -18.42
C TYR A 192 -4.70 5.44 -18.97
N LYS A 193 -4.62 5.35 -20.30
CA LYS A 193 -3.84 4.35 -21.01
C LYS A 193 -3.00 5.03 -22.06
N ILE A 194 -1.75 4.63 -22.13
CA ILE A 194 -0.84 5.00 -23.22
C ILE A 194 -1.17 4.08 -24.39
N ASP A 195 -1.44 4.62 -25.56
CA ASP A 195 -1.85 3.85 -26.74
C ASP A 195 -0.77 2.85 -27.16
N ILE A 196 0.50 3.27 -27.17
CA ILE A 196 1.62 2.39 -27.47
C ILE A 196 2.77 2.67 -26.47
N ALA A 197 3.22 1.66 -25.74
CA ALA A 197 4.39 1.72 -24.89
C ALA A 197 5.53 0.89 -25.49
N VAL A 198 6.72 1.51 -25.67
CA VAL A 198 7.90 0.83 -26.20
C VAL A 198 8.69 0.22 -25.05
N GLU A 199 8.88 -1.10 -25.06
CA GLU A 199 9.56 -1.81 -23.99
C GLU A 199 11.09 -1.55 -23.99
N HIS A 200 11.66 -1.50 -22.77
CA HIS A 200 13.09 -1.39 -22.63
C HIS A 200 13.79 -2.70 -23.00
N PRO A 201 14.83 -2.70 -23.88
CA PRO A 201 15.40 -3.94 -24.42
C PRO A 201 16.12 -4.83 -23.38
N LYS A 202 16.53 -4.26 -22.24
CA LYS A 202 17.29 -4.99 -21.19
C LYS A 202 16.52 -5.16 -19.88
N TYR A 203 15.50 -4.34 -19.61
CA TYR A 203 14.80 -4.37 -18.32
C TYR A 203 13.33 -4.74 -18.54
N PRO A 204 12.91 -5.95 -18.19
CA PRO A 204 11.52 -6.38 -18.30
C PRO A 204 10.59 -5.44 -17.54
N ARG A 205 9.40 -5.16 -18.07
CA ARG A 205 8.38 -4.28 -17.50
C ARG A 205 8.75 -2.80 -17.37
N CYS A 206 9.89 -2.38 -17.96
CA CYS A 206 10.25 -0.98 -18.12
C CYS A 206 9.95 -0.53 -19.54
N TYR A 207 9.50 0.72 -19.69
CA TYR A 207 9.23 1.34 -20.97
C TYR A 207 10.18 2.52 -21.20
N VAL A 208 10.62 2.69 -22.43
CA VAL A 208 11.52 3.80 -22.83
C VAL A 208 10.76 4.94 -23.47
N ALA A 209 9.56 4.67 -23.98
CA ALA A 209 8.70 5.69 -24.57
C ALA A 209 7.23 5.30 -24.47
N GLY A 210 6.35 6.30 -24.36
CA GLY A 210 4.91 6.21 -24.52
C GLY A 210 4.49 7.06 -25.72
N ILE A 211 3.55 6.58 -26.52
CA ILE A 211 3.02 7.24 -27.71
C ILE A 211 1.51 7.29 -27.58
N GLU A 212 0.97 8.47 -27.77
CA GLU A 212 -0.47 8.73 -27.88
C GLU A 212 -0.78 8.91 -29.37
N CYS A 213 -1.85 8.28 -29.86
CA CYS A 213 -2.25 8.28 -31.27
C CYS A 213 -3.43 9.19 -31.56
#